data_a1ad21a01d22ad795f5845a4c5956391
#
_entry.id   a1ad21a01d22ad795f5845a4c5956391
#
_cell.length_a   1.000
_cell.length_b   1.000
_cell.length_c   1.000
_cell.angle_alpha   90.00
_cell.angle_beta   90.00
_cell.angle_gamma   90.00
#
_symmetry.space_group_name_H-M   'P 1'
#
loop_
_entity.id
_entity.type
_entity.pdbx_description
1 polymer ?
#
loop_
_entity_poly.entity_id
_entity_poly.type
_entity_poly.pdbx_seq_one_letter_code
_entity_poly.pdbx_strand_id
1 'polypeptide(L)'
;MWNPNKLDFKLISMTNQVIHGAVKSSNIPVEFYFSAIYGQYTMEDRRSLWLHLRDIANGIQGPWLVMGDFNTILRPEDRVNGNVVTDAEARDFNDFIVDTGMGELKTVGRNFTWTNSHIFSRIDWAIGNAEWMIHMDHIEVQILDPHFSDHSPLCVDFAETINNRPRPFKFLNYLEDHHDF
;
A
#
# COMPACT_ATOMS: atom_id res chain seq x y z
N MET A 1 -5.62 -3.65 15.08
CA MET A 1 -6.07 -2.79 16.21
C MET A 1 -4.93 -1.83 16.52
N TRP A 2 -5.16 -0.51 16.52
CA TRP A 2 -4.11 0.46 16.88
C TRP A 2 -4.17 0.81 18.37
N ASN A 3 -3.07 1.34 18.89
CA ASN A 3 -3.01 1.84 20.25
C ASN A 3 -3.41 3.34 20.25
N PRO A 4 -4.57 3.72 20.83
CA PRO A 4 -5.07 5.09 20.79
C PRO A 4 -4.19 6.09 21.58
N ASN A 5 -3.30 5.60 22.44
CA ASN A 5 -2.34 6.44 23.15
C ASN A 5 -1.10 6.79 22.31
N LYS A 6 -0.93 6.11 21.17
CA LYS A 6 0.21 6.32 20.27
C LYS A 6 -0.17 6.90 18.92
N LEU A 7 -1.38 6.60 18.44
CA LEU A 7 -1.89 7.03 17.14
C LEU A 7 -3.26 7.65 17.30
N ASP A 8 -3.42 8.89 16.86
CA ASP A 8 -4.71 9.56 16.70
C ASP A 8 -5.12 9.49 15.23
N PHE A 9 -6.30 8.93 14.95
CA PHE A 9 -6.85 8.80 13.62
C PHE A 9 -8.11 9.63 13.47
N LYS A 10 -8.05 10.65 12.61
CA LYS A 10 -9.19 11.50 12.28
C LYS A 10 -9.81 11.06 10.96
N LEU A 11 -11.00 10.45 11.01
CA LEU A 11 -11.74 10.04 9.82
C LEU A 11 -12.09 11.25 8.94
N ILE A 12 -11.82 11.14 7.64
CA ILE A 12 -12.16 12.15 6.62
C ILE A 12 -13.26 11.62 5.71
N SER A 13 -13.13 10.40 5.17
CA SER A 13 -14.14 9.78 4.33
C SER A 13 -14.18 8.26 4.50
N MET A 14 -15.33 7.66 4.19
CA MET A 14 -15.52 6.22 4.26
C MET A 14 -16.48 5.76 3.18
N THR A 15 -16.12 4.64 2.54
CA THR A 15 -16.99 3.89 1.61
C THR A 15 -17.05 2.43 2.05
N ASN A 16 -17.68 1.58 1.27
CA ASN A 16 -17.67 0.13 1.51
C ASN A 16 -16.30 -0.54 1.22
N GLN A 17 -15.35 0.19 0.59
CA GLN A 17 -14.03 -0.34 0.22
C GLN A 17 -12.86 0.46 0.80
N VAL A 18 -13.11 1.67 1.32
CA VAL A 18 -12.04 2.57 1.81
C VAL A 18 -12.46 3.22 3.12
N ILE A 19 -11.54 3.23 4.08
CA ILE A 19 -11.58 4.13 5.24
C ILE A 19 -10.38 5.06 5.10
N HIS A 20 -10.61 6.36 4.94
CA HIS A 20 -9.58 7.36 4.73
C HIS A 20 -9.58 8.40 5.84
N GLY A 21 -8.40 8.77 6.32
CA GLY A 21 -8.25 9.77 7.37
C GLY A 21 -6.83 10.26 7.56
N ALA A 22 -6.70 11.26 8.44
CA ALA A 22 -5.41 11.80 8.85
C ALA A 22 -4.91 11.08 10.12
N VAL A 23 -3.63 10.81 10.17
CA VAL A 23 -2.95 10.16 11.30
C VAL A 23 -1.95 11.12 11.91
N LYS A 24 -2.04 11.26 13.25
CA LYS A 24 -1.03 11.91 14.07
C LYS A 24 -0.46 10.90 15.06
N SER A 25 0.83 11.01 15.30
CA SER A 25 1.50 10.18 16.30
C SER A 25 2.48 11.00 17.11
N SER A 26 2.60 10.68 18.41
CA SER A 26 3.65 11.25 19.24
C SER A 26 5.06 10.79 18.85
N ASN A 27 5.16 9.67 18.15
CA ASN A 27 6.41 9.03 17.77
C ASN A 27 6.84 9.35 16.32
N ILE A 28 5.96 9.98 15.52
CA ILE A 28 6.24 10.35 14.14
C ILE A 28 6.12 11.87 14.03
N PRO A 29 7.19 12.58 13.64
CA PRO A 29 7.18 14.05 13.60
C PRO A 29 6.33 14.63 12.46
N VAL A 30 5.86 13.81 11.55
CA VAL A 30 5.09 14.20 10.37
C VAL A 30 3.70 13.60 10.43
N GLU A 31 2.67 14.43 10.30
CA GLU A 31 1.30 13.95 10.08
C GLU A 31 1.21 13.36 8.67
N PHE A 32 0.45 12.28 8.54
CA PHE A 32 0.25 11.62 7.24
C PHE A 32 -1.19 11.20 7.05
N TYR A 33 -1.57 10.96 5.80
CA TYR A 33 -2.86 10.38 5.46
C TYR A 33 -2.75 8.86 5.35
N PHE A 34 -3.81 8.19 5.79
CA PHE A 34 -3.90 6.74 5.72
C PHE A 34 -5.23 6.32 5.11
N SER A 35 -5.16 5.38 4.17
CA SER A 35 -6.34 4.73 3.60
C SER A 35 -6.24 3.22 3.82
N ALA A 36 -7.17 2.68 4.61
CA ALA A 36 -7.36 1.24 4.75
C ALA A 36 -8.28 0.73 3.64
N ILE A 37 -7.83 -0.30 2.93
CA ILE A 37 -8.51 -0.86 1.75
C ILE A 37 -9.09 -2.24 2.05
N TYR A 38 -10.32 -2.45 1.58
CA TYR A 38 -10.95 -3.75 1.43
C TYR A 38 -11.67 -3.78 0.07
N GLY A 39 -10.93 -4.13 -0.98
CA GLY A 39 -11.40 -4.17 -2.36
C GLY A 39 -12.43 -5.26 -2.58
N GLN A 40 -13.45 -4.98 -3.40
CA GLN A 40 -14.46 -5.96 -3.79
C GLN A 40 -13.85 -7.08 -4.64
N TYR A 41 -14.49 -8.24 -4.62
CA TYR A 41 -13.97 -9.44 -5.29
C TYR A 41 -13.93 -9.32 -6.82
N THR A 42 -14.95 -8.71 -7.46
CA THR A 42 -15.00 -8.58 -8.91
C THR A 42 -14.30 -7.30 -9.40
N MET A 43 -13.74 -7.34 -10.61
CA MET A 43 -13.13 -6.15 -11.23
C MET A 43 -14.15 -5.02 -11.40
N GLU A 44 -15.40 -5.35 -11.74
CA GLU A 44 -16.47 -4.36 -11.95
C GLU A 44 -16.80 -3.61 -10.66
N ASP A 45 -16.97 -4.33 -9.56
CA ASP A 45 -17.28 -3.74 -8.25
C ASP A 45 -16.11 -2.90 -7.72
N ARG A 46 -14.86 -3.25 -8.06
CA ARG A 46 -13.66 -2.48 -7.70
C ARG A 46 -13.49 -1.17 -8.48
N ARG A 47 -14.18 -0.93 -9.58
CA ARG A 47 -14.05 0.31 -10.35
C ARG A 47 -14.30 1.55 -9.50
N SER A 48 -15.27 1.49 -8.60
CA SER A 48 -15.57 2.60 -7.68
C SER A 48 -14.44 2.87 -6.68
N LEU A 49 -13.66 1.85 -6.30
CA LEU A 49 -12.47 1.99 -5.47
C LEU A 49 -11.43 2.89 -6.15
N TRP A 50 -11.09 2.58 -7.41
CA TRP A 50 -10.08 3.34 -8.16
C TRP A 50 -10.47 4.79 -8.40
N LEU A 51 -11.74 5.06 -8.70
CA LEU A 51 -12.27 6.41 -8.85
C LEU A 51 -12.14 7.18 -7.53
N HIS A 52 -12.56 6.58 -6.42
CA HIS A 52 -12.51 7.22 -5.12
C HIS A 52 -11.06 7.48 -4.66
N LEU A 53 -10.13 6.54 -4.90
CA LEU A 53 -8.72 6.75 -4.56
C LEU A 53 -8.07 7.85 -5.42
N ARG A 54 -8.43 7.99 -6.71
CA ARG A 54 -7.98 9.12 -7.55
C ARG A 54 -8.52 10.45 -7.04
N ASP A 55 -9.78 10.51 -6.61
CA ASP A 55 -10.36 11.71 -6.01
C ASP A 55 -9.61 12.11 -4.74
N ILE A 56 -9.30 11.14 -3.88
CA ILE A 56 -8.47 11.36 -2.69
C ILE A 56 -7.09 11.89 -3.09
N ALA A 57 -6.40 11.26 -4.05
CA ALA A 57 -5.07 11.65 -4.52
C ALA A 57 -5.01 13.10 -4.97
N ASN A 58 -6.05 13.58 -5.67
CA ASN A 58 -6.15 14.95 -6.15
C ASN A 58 -6.26 15.99 -5.02
N GLY A 59 -6.73 15.59 -3.84
CA GLY A 59 -6.93 16.48 -2.68
C GLY A 59 -5.82 16.42 -1.64
N ILE A 60 -4.94 15.40 -1.67
CA ILE A 60 -3.92 15.19 -0.64
C ILE A 60 -2.72 16.10 -0.87
N GLN A 61 -2.31 16.78 0.23
CA GLN A 61 -1.06 17.52 0.30
C GLN A 61 -0.26 16.98 1.50
N GLY A 62 0.64 16.05 1.24
CA GLY A 62 1.49 15.42 2.25
C GLY A 62 1.61 13.90 2.10
N PRO A 63 2.35 13.26 3.01
CA PRO A 63 2.58 11.82 2.95
C PRO A 63 1.27 11.03 3.01
N TRP A 64 1.12 10.07 2.12
CA TRP A 64 -0.08 9.21 2.06
C TRP A 64 0.30 7.74 1.91
N LEU A 65 -0.17 6.94 2.85
CA LEU A 65 -0.09 5.49 2.86
C LEU A 65 -1.46 4.89 2.53
N VAL A 66 -1.49 4.00 1.55
CA VAL A 66 -2.68 3.21 1.21
C VAL A 66 -2.33 1.74 1.42
N MET A 67 -3.07 1.03 2.27
CA MET A 67 -2.71 -0.34 2.63
C MET A 67 -3.96 -1.18 2.89
N GLY A 68 -3.90 -2.46 2.51
CA GLY A 68 -4.95 -3.44 2.79
C GLY A 68 -5.13 -4.44 1.67
N ASP A 69 -6.28 -5.11 1.69
CA ASP A 69 -6.68 -6.08 0.67
C ASP A 69 -7.30 -5.35 -0.54
N PHE A 70 -6.56 -5.32 -1.65
CA PHE A 70 -7.05 -4.74 -2.90
C PHE A 70 -7.79 -5.76 -3.77
N ASN A 71 -7.78 -7.05 -3.39
CA ASN A 71 -8.34 -8.16 -4.15
C ASN A 71 -7.87 -8.21 -5.62
N THR A 72 -6.67 -7.71 -5.88
CA THR A 72 -6.08 -7.67 -7.21
C THR A 72 -4.56 -7.81 -7.14
N ILE A 73 -3.99 -8.25 -8.23
CA ILE A 73 -2.54 -8.43 -8.43
C ILE A 73 -1.99 -7.31 -9.32
N LEU A 74 -0.69 -7.08 -9.26
CA LEU A 74 0.01 -6.13 -10.12
C LEU A 74 0.72 -6.81 -11.28
N ARG A 75 1.28 -8.00 -11.05
CA ARG A 75 2.16 -8.70 -11.99
C ARG A 75 1.81 -10.19 -12.05
N PRO A 76 2.15 -10.89 -13.14
CA PRO A 76 1.94 -12.34 -13.25
C PRO A 76 2.57 -13.16 -12.11
N GLU A 77 3.74 -12.76 -11.64
CA GLU A 77 4.46 -13.41 -10.53
C GLU A 77 3.78 -13.27 -9.16
N ASP A 78 2.82 -12.39 -9.02
CA ASP A 78 2.02 -12.22 -7.79
C ASP A 78 1.03 -13.38 -7.56
N ARG A 79 0.95 -14.33 -8.50
CA ARG A 79 0.12 -15.54 -8.36
C ARG A 79 0.89 -16.79 -8.76
N VAL A 80 0.79 -17.83 -7.92
CA VAL A 80 1.35 -19.17 -8.17
C VAL A 80 0.26 -20.22 -8.07
N ASN A 81 0.32 -21.23 -8.95
CA ASN A 81 -0.61 -22.37 -9.04
C ASN A 81 -2.08 -22.01 -9.36
N GLY A 82 -2.36 -20.78 -9.76
CA GLY A 82 -3.70 -20.32 -10.15
C GLY A 82 -3.85 -20.20 -11.67
N ASN A 83 -4.97 -19.63 -12.09
CA ASN A 83 -5.18 -19.27 -13.49
C ASN A 83 -4.11 -18.27 -13.95
N VAL A 84 -3.76 -18.33 -15.24
CA VAL A 84 -2.85 -17.35 -15.84
C VAL A 84 -3.41 -15.96 -15.62
N VAL A 85 -2.57 -15.10 -15.09
CA VAL A 85 -2.90 -13.69 -14.88
C VAL A 85 -3.05 -13.00 -16.21
N THR A 86 -4.15 -12.29 -16.41
CA THR A 86 -4.39 -11.51 -17.61
C THR A 86 -4.07 -10.04 -17.37
N ASP A 87 -3.67 -9.32 -18.41
CA ASP A 87 -3.45 -7.86 -18.34
C ASP A 87 -4.69 -7.11 -17.83
N ALA A 88 -5.88 -7.64 -18.12
CA ALA A 88 -7.14 -7.06 -17.67
C ALA A 88 -7.28 -7.07 -16.14
N GLU A 89 -6.80 -8.14 -15.47
CA GLU A 89 -6.86 -8.23 -13.99
C GLU A 89 -6.01 -7.17 -13.29
N ALA A 90 -4.83 -6.87 -13.84
CA ALA A 90 -3.86 -5.96 -13.23
C ALA A 90 -4.04 -4.50 -13.69
N ARG A 91 -4.73 -4.28 -14.82
CA ARG A 91 -4.79 -2.97 -15.51
C ARG A 91 -5.25 -1.83 -14.63
N ASP A 92 -6.42 -1.96 -14.01
CA ASP A 92 -7.03 -0.86 -13.25
C ASP A 92 -6.14 -0.41 -12.08
N PHE A 93 -5.44 -1.36 -11.45
CA PHE A 93 -4.51 -1.08 -10.36
C PHE A 93 -3.22 -0.45 -10.88
N ASN A 94 -2.65 -0.95 -11.98
CA ASN A 94 -1.48 -0.35 -12.60
C ASN A 94 -1.78 1.07 -13.08
N ASP A 95 -2.90 1.29 -13.77
CA ASP A 95 -3.34 2.62 -14.21
C ASP A 95 -3.49 3.57 -13.01
N PHE A 96 -4.06 3.10 -11.89
CA PHE A 96 -4.17 3.91 -10.68
C PHE A 96 -2.78 4.30 -10.14
N ILE A 97 -1.84 3.37 -10.05
CA ILE A 97 -0.47 3.64 -9.57
C ILE A 97 0.21 4.69 -10.47
N VAL A 98 0.12 4.52 -11.79
CA VAL A 98 0.74 5.44 -12.76
C VAL A 98 0.08 6.83 -12.69
N ASP A 99 -1.25 6.89 -12.75
CA ASP A 99 -2.00 8.15 -12.78
C ASP A 99 -1.80 9.00 -11.52
N THR A 100 -1.56 8.35 -10.37
CA THR A 100 -1.45 9.03 -9.07
C THR A 100 -0.02 9.18 -8.57
N GLY A 101 0.97 8.62 -9.29
CA GLY A 101 2.37 8.63 -8.88
C GLY A 101 2.62 7.87 -7.58
N MET A 102 1.78 6.87 -7.27
CA MET A 102 1.98 6.00 -6.13
C MET A 102 3.09 4.98 -6.42
N GLY A 103 3.79 4.55 -5.38
CA GLY A 103 4.81 3.51 -5.46
C GLY A 103 4.59 2.41 -4.45
N GLU A 104 4.98 1.19 -4.81
CA GLU A 104 4.96 0.06 -3.90
C GLU A 104 6.00 0.25 -2.79
N LEU A 105 5.60 0.04 -1.54
CA LEU A 105 6.52 0.08 -0.41
C LEU A 105 7.35 -1.20 -0.34
N LYS A 106 8.58 -1.06 0.15
CA LYS A 106 9.44 -2.21 0.42
C LYS A 106 8.79 -3.13 1.44
N THR A 107 8.59 -4.40 1.06
CA THR A 107 8.06 -5.42 1.95
C THR A 107 9.13 -6.43 2.35
N VAL A 108 9.00 -6.95 3.58
CA VAL A 108 9.84 -8.04 4.12
C VAL A 108 8.96 -9.15 4.68
N GLY A 109 9.45 -10.38 4.68
CA GLY A 109 8.72 -11.54 5.16
C GLY A 109 8.21 -12.41 4.01
N ARG A 110 6.92 -12.71 3.99
CA ARG A 110 6.32 -13.60 3.00
C ARG A 110 6.17 -12.92 1.63
N ASN A 111 6.23 -13.70 0.56
CA ASN A 111 6.03 -13.18 -0.82
C ASN A 111 4.55 -13.03 -1.16
N PHE A 112 3.70 -13.93 -0.63
CA PHE A 112 2.26 -13.96 -0.90
C PHE A 112 1.48 -13.61 0.35
N THR A 113 0.39 -12.91 0.16
CA THR A 113 -0.44 -12.42 1.26
C THR A 113 -1.73 -13.22 1.44
N TRP A 114 -2.13 -14.02 0.46
CA TRP A 114 -3.31 -14.87 0.48
C TRP A 114 -3.04 -16.27 -0.05
N THR A 115 -3.74 -17.28 0.51
CA THR A 115 -3.71 -18.65 0.00
C THR A 115 -4.97 -19.42 0.38
N ASN A 116 -5.39 -20.31 -0.53
CA ASN A 116 -6.36 -21.38 -0.24
C ASN A 116 -5.70 -22.76 -0.11
N SER A 117 -4.43 -22.81 0.25
CA SER A 117 -3.56 -23.99 0.33
C SER A 117 -3.05 -24.54 -1.01
N HIS A 118 -3.65 -24.17 -2.12
CA HIS A 118 -3.21 -24.55 -3.49
C HIS A 118 -2.71 -23.34 -4.28
N ILE A 119 -3.48 -22.28 -4.28
CA ILE A 119 -3.15 -21.03 -4.96
C ILE A 119 -2.54 -20.07 -3.91
N PHE A 120 -1.48 -19.40 -4.30
CA PHE A 120 -0.87 -18.34 -3.53
C PHE A 120 -0.94 -17.04 -4.34
N SER A 121 -1.41 -15.97 -3.72
CA SER A 121 -1.54 -14.66 -4.38
C SER A 121 -1.08 -13.54 -3.46
N ARG A 122 -0.52 -12.50 -4.06
CA ARG A 122 -0.26 -11.22 -3.41
C ARG A 122 -1.36 -10.27 -3.83
N ILE A 123 -2.33 -10.06 -2.96
CA ILE A 123 -3.52 -9.23 -3.19
C ILE A 123 -3.68 -8.14 -2.12
N ASP A 124 -2.90 -8.25 -1.05
CA ASP A 124 -2.77 -7.20 -0.03
C ASP A 124 -1.51 -6.39 -0.34
N TRP A 125 -1.66 -5.07 -0.42
CA TRP A 125 -0.62 -4.15 -0.82
C TRP A 125 -0.46 -3.01 0.15
N ALA A 126 0.75 -2.45 0.17
CA ALA A 126 1.05 -1.18 0.79
C ALA A 126 1.76 -0.29 -0.23
N ILE A 127 1.17 0.83 -0.54
CA ILE A 127 1.67 1.80 -1.51
C ILE A 127 1.68 3.20 -0.88
N GLY A 128 2.61 4.03 -1.30
CA GLY A 128 2.77 5.39 -0.83
C GLY A 128 2.96 6.38 -1.97
N ASN A 129 2.59 7.64 -1.76
CA ASN A 129 2.89 8.70 -2.70
C ASN A 129 4.34 9.21 -2.57
N ALA A 130 4.75 10.13 -3.44
CA ALA A 130 6.10 10.70 -3.43
C ALA A 130 6.46 11.32 -2.07
N GLU A 131 5.52 12.04 -1.45
CA GLU A 131 5.73 12.63 -0.11
C GLU A 131 5.98 11.56 0.96
N TRP A 132 5.29 10.43 0.89
CA TRP A 132 5.57 9.28 1.75
C TRP A 132 6.99 8.76 1.54
N MET A 133 7.40 8.57 0.28
CA MET A 133 8.74 8.05 -0.06
C MET A 133 9.86 9.00 0.41
N ILE A 134 9.61 10.30 0.42
CA ILE A 134 10.58 11.30 0.87
C ILE A 134 10.71 11.32 2.41
N HIS A 135 9.59 11.30 3.11
CA HIS A 135 9.57 11.49 4.58
C HIS A 135 9.68 10.18 5.36
N MET A 136 9.25 9.06 4.78
CA MET A 136 9.09 7.74 5.43
C MET A 136 9.86 6.62 4.70
N ASP A 137 10.94 6.97 3.98
CA ASP A 137 11.73 6.04 3.16
C ASP A 137 12.35 4.85 3.92
N HIS A 138 12.50 5.02 5.23
CA HIS A 138 13.06 4.02 6.14
C HIS A 138 12.03 3.00 6.64
N ILE A 139 10.75 3.24 6.37
CA ILE A 139 9.67 2.37 6.85
C ILE A 139 9.48 1.20 5.88
N GLU A 140 9.60 -0.01 6.41
CA GLU A 140 9.34 -1.25 5.70
C GLU A 140 8.01 -1.86 6.17
N VAL A 141 7.33 -2.54 5.26
CA VAL A 141 6.09 -3.27 5.56
C VAL A 141 6.41 -4.73 5.79
N GLN A 142 6.07 -5.25 6.95
CA GLN A 142 6.24 -6.66 7.27
C GLN A 142 4.98 -7.45 6.86
N ILE A 143 5.18 -8.50 6.07
CA ILE A 143 4.13 -9.47 5.77
C ILE A 143 4.28 -10.61 6.77
N LEU A 144 3.36 -10.64 7.74
CA LEU A 144 3.41 -11.57 8.88
C LEU A 144 2.83 -12.95 8.51
N ASP A 145 3.03 -13.93 9.41
CA ASP A 145 2.40 -15.23 9.25
C ASP A 145 0.88 -15.15 9.45
N PRO A 146 0.08 -15.84 8.61
CA PRO A 146 -1.39 -15.73 8.61
C PRO A 146 -2.05 -16.39 9.81
N HIS A 147 -1.32 -17.19 10.59
CA HIS A 147 -1.83 -18.02 11.69
C HIS A 147 -3.03 -18.89 11.26
N PHE A 148 -4.25 -18.50 11.64
CA PHE A 148 -5.49 -19.21 11.30
C PHE A 148 -6.28 -18.57 10.14
N SER A 149 -5.75 -17.49 9.55
CA SER A 149 -6.37 -16.79 8.42
C SER A 149 -5.82 -17.30 7.09
N ASP A 150 -6.55 -17.14 6.01
CA ASP A 150 -6.08 -17.30 4.64
C ASP A 150 -5.30 -16.08 4.15
N HIS A 151 -5.38 -14.93 4.87
CA HIS A 151 -4.58 -13.73 4.62
C HIS A 151 -3.43 -13.57 5.62
N SER A 152 -2.30 -13.08 5.13
CA SER A 152 -1.14 -12.65 5.90
C SER A 152 -1.26 -11.17 6.25
N PRO A 153 -1.24 -10.80 7.55
CA PRO A 153 -1.36 -9.40 7.94
C PRO A 153 -0.19 -8.55 7.44
N LEU A 154 -0.47 -7.35 6.96
CA LEU A 154 0.53 -6.32 6.72
C LEU A 154 0.73 -5.51 8.00
N CYS A 155 1.99 -5.34 8.40
CA CYS A 155 2.36 -4.57 9.59
C CYS A 155 3.35 -3.47 9.21
N VAL A 156 3.04 -2.24 9.59
CA VAL A 156 3.95 -1.08 9.50
C VAL A 156 4.40 -0.73 10.90
N ASP A 157 5.70 -0.78 11.15
CA ASP A 157 6.26 -0.41 12.43
C ASP A 157 6.84 1.01 12.36
N PHE A 158 6.25 1.90 13.13
CA PHE A 158 6.68 3.29 13.30
C PHE A 158 7.59 3.48 14.53
N ALA A 159 8.19 2.40 15.05
CA ALA A 159 9.17 2.53 16.12
C ALA A 159 10.34 3.40 15.66
N GLU A 160 10.74 4.33 16.51
CA GLU A 160 11.89 5.21 16.25
C GLU A 160 13.12 4.38 15.91
N THR A 161 13.47 4.32 14.66
CA THR A 161 14.85 3.99 14.29
C THR A 161 15.69 5.24 14.60
N ILE A 162 16.17 5.35 15.83
CA ILE A 162 17.29 6.22 16.17
C ILE A 162 18.52 5.64 15.44
N ASN A 163 18.52 5.77 14.14
CA ASN A 163 19.65 5.43 13.31
C ASN A 163 20.27 6.71 12.76
N ASN A 164 21.19 7.29 13.53
CA ASN A 164 22.16 8.30 13.07
C ASN A 164 23.12 7.77 11.98
N ARG A 165 22.67 6.83 11.13
CA ARG A 165 23.48 6.39 10.00
C ARG A 165 23.26 7.34 8.83
N PRO A 166 24.32 7.83 8.19
CA PRO A 166 24.17 8.62 6.96
C PRO A 166 23.39 7.78 5.95
N ARG A 167 22.30 8.35 5.43
CA ARG A 167 21.44 7.66 4.44
C ARG A 167 22.25 7.41 3.18
N PRO A 168 22.35 6.19 2.68
CA PRO A 168 22.93 5.96 1.37
C PRO A 168 22.05 6.63 0.30
N PHE A 169 22.68 7.19 -0.70
CA PHE A 169 21.98 7.71 -1.89
C PHE A 169 21.15 6.58 -2.51
N LYS A 170 19.83 6.78 -2.62
CA LYS A 170 18.94 5.85 -3.34
C LYS A 170 18.68 6.42 -4.73
N PHE A 171 19.13 5.71 -5.74
CA PHE A 171 18.71 5.95 -7.12
C PHE A 171 17.29 5.38 -7.28
N LEU A 172 16.37 6.23 -7.71
CA LEU A 172 14.99 5.80 -7.97
C LEU A 172 14.93 5.29 -9.40
N ASN A 173 14.82 3.98 -9.59
CA ASN A 173 14.91 3.31 -10.90
C ASN A 173 13.94 3.88 -11.96
N TYR A 174 12.79 4.43 -11.55
CA TYR A 174 11.87 5.05 -12.51
C TYR A 174 12.41 6.36 -13.14
N LEU A 175 13.47 6.94 -12.59
CA LEU A 175 14.14 8.10 -13.19
C LEU A 175 15.01 7.70 -14.38
N GLU A 176 15.42 6.42 -14.48
CA GLU A 176 16.22 5.91 -15.59
C GLU A 176 15.44 5.94 -16.92
N ASP A 177 14.11 5.75 -16.84
CA ASP A 177 13.23 5.73 -18.01
C ASP A 177 12.70 7.14 -18.38
N HIS A 178 13.05 8.19 -17.61
CA HIS A 178 12.58 9.55 -17.88
C HIS A 178 13.44 10.20 -18.96
N HIS A 179 12.80 10.67 -20.04
CA HIS A 179 13.48 11.18 -21.25
C HIS A 179 14.34 12.45 -21.01
N ASP A 180 14.20 13.12 -19.88
CA ASP A 180 14.94 14.32 -19.47
C ASP A 180 16.09 14.00 -18.48
N PHE A 181 16.43 12.71 -18.30
CA PHE A 181 17.48 12.27 -17.37
C PHE A 181 18.71 11.75 -18.10
#